data_6fb7f74ce9fe5994eba7b2c43c2fc68a
#
_entry.id   6fb7f74ce9fe5994eba7b2c43c2fc68a
#
_cell.length_a   1.000
_cell.length_b   1.000
_cell.length_c   1.000
_cell.angle_alpha   90.00
_cell.angle_beta   90.00
_cell.angle_gamma   90.00
#
_symmetry.space_group_name_H-M   'P 1'
#
loop_
_entity.id
_entity.type
_entity.pdbx_description
1 polymer ?
#
loop_
_entity_poly.entity_id
_entity_poly.type
_entity_poly.pdbx_seq_one_letter_code
_entity_poly.pdbx_strand_id
1 'polypeptide(L)'
;MIYLDNSATTNPKPQVVKNAVSKAMNYYSFNSGRGGYKESVNTSNMIFTVREKIADMFSFLPQNIAFVPNCTFALNYAIKGIAKPGDHFIISNLEHNAVVRPIYSLYEKGIISYDAAKFSYDKEETINNFKSLIKANTKAIVCMHASNVFGCVFPIKEIGKLAHDNGIIFIVDAAQSAGVLDIDAGRDNIDILCTPGHKGLYAPMGSGFIAV
;
A
#
# COMPACT_ATOMS: atom_id res chain seq x y z
N MET A 1 29.40 6.23 9.49
CA MET A 1 28.79 4.92 9.16
C MET A 1 28.11 5.07 7.79
N ILE A 2 28.40 4.17 6.86
CA ILE A 2 27.67 4.08 5.59
C ILE A 2 26.51 3.13 5.83
N TYR A 3 25.27 3.59 5.58
CA TYR A 3 24.04 2.80 5.77
C TYR A 3 23.46 2.43 4.40
N LEU A 4 23.40 1.14 4.09
CA LEU A 4 22.96 0.61 2.79
C LEU A 4 21.68 -0.24 2.89
N ASP A 5 20.99 -0.25 4.03
CA ASP A 5 19.81 -1.09 4.28
C ASP A 5 18.50 -0.27 4.31
N ASN A 6 18.38 0.72 3.40
CA ASN A 6 17.17 1.56 3.32
C ASN A 6 15.92 0.78 2.87
N SER A 7 16.07 -0.38 2.24
CA SER A 7 14.96 -1.26 1.88
C SER A 7 14.27 -1.86 3.12
N ALA A 8 14.98 -2.03 4.23
CA ALA A 8 14.41 -2.45 5.50
C ALA A 8 13.73 -1.27 6.21
N THR A 9 14.43 -0.16 6.40
CA THR A 9 13.93 1.12 6.92
C THR A 9 14.92 2.23 6.58
N THR A 10 14.44 3.44 6.35
CA THR A 10 15.34 4.57 6.06
C THR A 10 16.08 5.06 7.30
N ASN A 11 17.38 5.32 7.15
CA ASN A 11 18.21 5.92 8.18
C ASN A 11 19.37 6.72 7.54
N PRO A 12 19.72 7.94 8.06
CA PRO A 12 19.09 8.62 9.19
C PRO A 12 17.73 9.24 8.81
N LYS A 13 16.86 9.39 9.81
CA LYS A 13 15.63 10.19 9.63
C LYS A 13 15.98 11.68 9.56
N PRO A 14 15.39 12.44 8.60
CA PRO A 14 15.60 13.89 8.52
C PRO A 14 15.24 14.62 9.80
N GLN A 15 15.92 15.74 10.09
CA GLN A 15 15.65 16.50 11.32
C GLN A 15 14.22 17.03 11.38
N VAL A 16 13.64 17.40 10.23
CA VAL A 16 12.23 17.84 10.16
C VAL A 16 11.25 16.77 10.65
N VAL A 17 11.52 15.50 10.38
CA VAL A 17 10.70 14.35 10.87
C VAL A 17 10.82 14.21 12.38
N LYS A 18 12.04 14.30 12.92
CA LYS A 18 12.28 14.23 14.38
C LYS A 18 11.56 15.36 15.10
N ASN A 19 11.63 16.58 14.55
CA ASN A 19 10.94 17.77 15.08
C ASN A 19 9.42 17.60 15.03
N ALA A 20 8.88 17.05 13.94
CA ALA A 20 7.44 16.80 13.79
C ALA A 20 6.93 15.78 14.82
N VAL A 21 7.69 14.69 15.05
CA VAL A 21 7.35 13.68 16.08
C VAL A 21 7.36 14.31 17.47
N SER A 22 8.41 15.07 17.82
CA SER A 22 8.50 15.78 19.10
C SER A 22 7.33 16.76 19.28
N LYS A 23 7.00 17.52 18.23
CA LYS A 23 5.84 18.42 18.23
C LYS A 23 4.53 17.67 18.45
N ALA A 24 4.36 16.53 17.78
CA ALA A 24 3.15 15.72 17.95
C ALA A 24 2.98 15.21 19.38
N MET A 25 4.05 14.71 19.99
CA MET A 25 4.05 14.26 21.38
C MET A 25 3.72 15.38 22.37
N ASN A 26 4.22 16.59 22.14
CA ASN A 26 4.03 17.72 23.05
C ASN A 26 2.67 18.40 22.92
N TYR A 27 2.12 18.48 21.70
CA TYR A 27 0.96 19.34 21.40
C TYR A 27 -0.27 18.63 20.86
N TYR A 28 -0.15 17.36 20.42
CA TYR A 28 -1.24 16.61 19.78
C TYR A 28 -1.48 15.23 20.44
N SER A 29 -1.06 15.04 21.69
CA SER A 29 -1.27 13.78 22.45
C SER A 29 -2.62 13.76 23.16
N PHE A 30 -3.66 14.33 22.55
CA PHE A 30 -5.01 14.35 23.08
C PHE A 30 -5.91 13.39 22.31
N ASN A 31 -6.97 12.89 22.98
CA ASN A 31 -7.93 12.01 22.31
C ASN A 31 -8.71 12.77 21.23
N SER A 32 -8.50 12.41 19.97
CA SER A 32 -9.14 13.05 18.82
C SER A 32 -10.59 12.64 18.58
N GLY A 33 -11.09 11.59 19.28
CA GLY A 33 -12.39 10.97 18.95
C GLY A 33 -13.51 11.24 19.93
N ARG A 34 -13.24 11.76 21.14
CA ARG A 34 -14.24 11.80 22.22
C ARG A 34 -14.33 13.14 22.96
N GLY A 35 -13.61 14.15 22.60
CA GLY A 35 -13.58 15.42 23.30
C GLY A 35 -14.04 16.60 22.44
N GLY A 36 -14.91 17.46 22.99
CA GLY A 36 -15.26 18.74 22.36
C GLY A 36 -14.35 19.89 22.81
N TYR A 37 -13.31 19.65 23.60
CA TYR A 37 -12.39 20.68 24.04
C TYR A 37 -11.34 21.00 22.97
N LYS A 38 -10.77 22.18 23.04
CA LYS A 38 -9.92 22.77 22.00
C LYS A 38 -8.76 21.88 21.56
N GLU A 39 -8.07 21.24 22.48
CA GLU A 39 -6.91 20.40 22.22
C GLU A 39 -7.29 19.10 21.47
N SER A 40 -8.43 18.51 21.79
CA SER A 40 -9.00 17.36 21.09
C SER A 40 -9.33 17.72 19.63
N VAL A 41 -9.99 18.87 19.41
CA VAL A 41 -10.31 19.35 18.05
C VAL A 41 -9.04 19.65 17.26
N ASN A 42 -8.04 20.28 17.88
CA ASN A 42 -6.74 20.56 17.24
C ASN A 42 -6.02 19.26 16.82
N THR A 43 -6.08 18.22 17.65
CA THR A 43 -5.51 16.89 17.33
C THR A 43 -6.25 16.25 16.14
N SER A 44 -7.59 16.29 16.13
CA SER A 44 -8.40 15.82 15.01
C SER A 44 -8.06 16.53 13.71
N ASN A 45 -7.96 17.86 13.75
CA ASN A 45 -7.62 18.66 12.59
C ASN A 45 -6.20 18.34 12.08
N MET A 46 -5.22 18.12 12.98
CA MET A 46 -3.88 17.71 12.59
C MET A 46 -3.87 16.35 11.89
N ILE A 47 -4.58 15.37 12.42
CA ILE A 47 -4.72 14.04 11.79
C ILE A 47 -5.35 14.18 10.39
N PHE A 48 -6.41 14.99 10.26
CA PHE A 48 -7.05 15.21 8.97
C PHE A 48 -6.12 15.92 7.97
N THR A 49 -5.37 16.92 8.41
CA THR A 49 -4.35 17.59 7.57
C THR A 49 -3.28 16.63 7.05
N VAL A 50 -2.90 15.61 7.85
CA VAL A 50 -1.98 14.58 7.35
C VAL A 50 -2.65 13.70 6.29
N ARG A 51 -3.95 13.37 6.45
CA ARG A 51 -4.71 12.66 5.40
C ARG A 51 -4.79 13.46 4.12
N GLU A 52 -5.06 14.77 4.19
CA GLU A 52 -5.05 15.67 3.03
C GLU A 52 -3.72 15.60 2.27
N LYS A 53 -2.59 15.72 2.98
CA LYS A 53 -1.26 15.64 2.36
C LYS A 53 -0.96 14.28 1.71
N ILE A 54 -1.40 13.19 2.32
CA ILE A 54 -1.25 11.86 1.72
C ILE A 54 -2.16 11.73 0.50
N ALA A 55 -3.39 12.20 0.60
CA ALA A 55 -4.36 12.18 -0.48
C ALA A 55 -3.83 12.96 -1.70
N ASP A 56 -3.31 14.17 -1.47
CA ASP A 56 -2.70 14.98 -2.53
C ASP A 56 -1.48 14.30 -3.18
N MET A 57 -0.65 13.61 -2.36
CA MET A 57 0.57 12.93 -2.85
C MET A 57 0.27 11.75 -3.76
N PHE A 58 -0.85 11.05 -3.58
CA PHE A 58 -1.17 9.82 -4.28
C PHE A 58 -2.50 9.86 -5.05
N SER A 59 -3.13 11.05 -5.15
CA SER A 59 -4.39 11.26 -5.88
C SER A 59 -5.58 10.44 -5.34
N PHE A 60 -5.73 10.41 -4.00
CA PHE A 60 -6.90 9.88 -3.30
C PHE A 60 -7.72 11.00 -2.66
N LEU A 61 -8.87 10.65 -2.07
CA LEU A 61 -9.64 11.56 -1.22
C LEU A 61 -9.19 11.41 0.25
N PRO A 62 -9.09 12.51 1.03
CA PRO A 62 -8.62 12.45 2.43
C PRO A 62 -9.42 11.50 3.33
N GLN A 63 -10.72 11.39 3.12
CA GLN A 63 -11.60 10.47 3.87
C GLN A 63 -11.32 8.99 3.58
N ASN A 64 -10.66 8.70 2.46
CA ASN A 64 -10.30 7.35 2.03
C ASN A 64 -8.92 6.90 2.53
N ILE A 65 -8.25 7.72 3.35
CA ILE A 65 -6.99 7.37 3.99
C ILE A 65 -7.23 6.85 5.40
N ALA A 66 -6.81 5.62 5.68
CA ALA A 66 -6.80 5.06 7.03
C ALA A 66 -5.36 4.76 7.49
N PHE A 67 -5.00 5.26 8.69
CA PHE A 67 -3.68 4.97 9.27
C PHE A 67 -3.65 3.56 9.86
N VAL A 68 -2.53 2.89 9.64
CA VAL A 68 -2.25 1.53 10.12
C VAL A 68 -0.82 1.46 10.69
N PRO A 69 -0.50 0.45 11.52
CA PRO A 69 0.84 0.34 12.11
C PRO A 69 1.96 0.10 11.08
N ASN A 70 1.65 -0.54 9.94
CA ASN A 70 2.62 -0.89 8.90
C ASN A 70 1.91 -1.40 7.64
N CYS A 71 2.66 -1.56 6.55
CA CYS A 71 2.15 -2.07 5.27
C CYS A 71 1.57 -3.50 5.38
N THR A 72 2.11 -4.35 6.24
CA THR A 72 1.58 -5.71 6.45
C THR A 72 0.13 -5.68 6.95
N PHE A 73 -0.20 -4.77 7.88
CA PHE A 73 -1.59 -4.55 8.30
C PHE A 73 -2.45 -4.02 7.16
N ALA A 74 -1.96 -3.03 6.40
CA ALA A 74 -2.68 -2.48 5.25
C ALA A 74 -3.06 -3.58 4.26
N LEU A 75 -2.08 -4.39 3.83
CA LEU A 75 -2.28 -5.49 2.88
C LEU A 75 -3.22 -6.57 3.41
N ASN A 76 -3.10 -6.93 4.71
CA ASN A 76 -4.03 -7.88 5.31
C ASN A 76 -5.46 -7.35 5.35
N TYR A 77 -5.67 -6.06 5.65
CA TYR A 77 -7.00 -5.45 5.62
C TYR A 77 -7.55 -5.37 4.20
N ALA A 78 -6.74 -4.96 3.22
CA ALA A 78 -7.13 -4.92 1.82
C ALA A 78 -7.57 -6.30 1.32
N ILE A 79 -6.68 -7.30 1.42
CA ILE A 79 -6.89 -8.63 0.87
C ILE A 79 -8.06 -9.34 1.57
N LYS A 80 -8.05 -9.37 2.92
CA LYS A 80 -9.08 -10.09 3.68
C LYS A 80 -10.42 -9.35 3.69
N GLY A 81 -10.40 -8.01 3.56
CA GLY A 81 -11.61 -7.20 3.55
C GLY A 81 -12.46 -7.37 2.30
N ILE A 82 -11.85 -7.69 1.15
CA ILE A 82 -12.58 -7.85 -0.11
C ILE A 82 -12.82 -9.31 -0.49
N ALA A 83 -12.07 -10.27 0.08
CA ALA A 83 -12.16 -11.68 -0.26
C ALA A 83 -13.50 -12.30 0.13
N LYS A 84 -14.12 -13.01 -0.81
CA LYS A 84 -15.36 -13.78 -0.62
C LYS A 84 -15.16 -15.22 -1.06
N PRO A 85 -15.98 -16.17 -0.57
CA PRO A 85 -15.93 -17.55 -1.02
C PRO A 85 -16.10 -17.66 -2.54
N GLY A 86 -15.17 -18.39 -3.18
CA GLY A 86 -15.16 -18.61 -4.62
C GLY A 86 -14.42 -17.54 -5.43
N ASP A 87 -13.90 -16.49 -4.80
CA ASP A 87 -13.11 -15.46 -5.50
C ASP A 87 -11.76 -16.04 -5.97
N HIS A 88 -11.26 -15.48 -7.07
CA HIS A 88 -9.93 -15.70 -7.57
C HIS A 88 -9.07 -14.45 -7.44
N PHE A 89 -7.81 -14.61 -7.02
CA PHE A 89 -6.83 -13.54 -6.91
C PHE A 89 -5.64 -13.81 -7.82
N ILE A 90 -5.10 -12.76 -8.43
CA ILE A 90 -3.80 -12.83 -9.14
C ILE A 90 -2.80 -12.04 -8.32
N ILE A 91 -1.65 -12.63 -8.01
CA ILE A 91 -0.53 -11.94 -7.34
C ILE A 91 0.69 -11.94 -8.26
N SER A 92 1.68 -11.09 -8.03
CA SER A 92 2.97 -11.27 -8.71
C SER A 92 3.77 -12.42 -8.07
N ASN A 93 4.66 -13.04 -8.83
CA ASN A 93 5.52 -14.11 -8.30
C ASN A 93 6.67 -13.61 -7.42
N LEU A 94 6.82 -12.29 -7.27
CA LEU A 94 7.87 -11.67 -6.47
C LEU A 94 7.33 -11.00 -5.18
N GLU A 95 6.07 -11.27 -4.82
CA GLU A 95 5.40 -10.63 -3.70
C GLU A 95 6.12 -10.82 -2.37
N HIS A 96 6.05 -9.78 -1.55
CA HIS A 96 6.48 -9.87 -0.16
C HIS A 96 5.55 -10.78 0.65
N ASN A 97 6.06 -11.40 1.73
CA ASN A 97 5.28 -12.24 2.65
C ASN A 97 4.02 -11.56 3.21
N ALA A 98 3.97 -10.23 3.23
CA ALA A 98 2.79 -9.47 3.64
C ALA A 98 1.59 -9.68 2.71
N VAL A 99 1.83 -10.04 1.44
CA VAL A 99 0.81 -10.44 0.44
C VAL A 99 0.65 -11.95 0.42
N VAL A 100 1.76 -12.69 0.30
CA VAL A 100 1.72 -14.15 0.12
C VAL A 100 1.00 -14.85 1.28
N ARG A 101 1.30 -14.48 2.53
CA ARG A 101 0.73 -15.15 3.71
C ARG A 101 -0.80 -15.01 3.84
N PRO A 102 -1.41 -13.81 3.73
CA PRO A 102 -2.88 -13.71 3.77
C PRO A 102 -3.56 -14.41 2.58
N ILE A 103 -2.99 -14.33 1.36
CA ILE A 103 -3.50 -15.05 0.18
C ILE A 103 -3.46 -16.55 0.42
N TYR A 104 -2.31 -17.10 0.82
CA TYR A 104 -2.14 -18.53 1.10
C TYR A 104 -3.06 -19.02 2.23
N SER A 105 -3.21 -18.21 3.29
CA SER A 105 -4.12 -18.54 4.39
C SER A 105 -5.60 -18.64 3.97
N LEU A 106 -6.03 -17.78 3.04
CA LEU A 106 -7.39 -17.83 2.49
C LEU A 106 -7.57 -19.01 1.53
N TYR A 107 -6.56 -19.31 0.74
CA TYR A 107 -6.52 -20.48 -0.14
C TYR A 107 -6.57 -21.80 0.65
N GLU A 108 -5.74 -21.99 1.67
CA GLU A 108 -5.74 -23.18 2.54
C GLU A 108 -7.09 -23.43 3.22
N LYS A 109 -7.84 -22.36 3.50
CA LYS A 109 -9.19 -22.43 4.05
C LYS A 109 -10.27 -22.72 2.99
N GLY A 110 -9.90 -22.84 1.72
CA GLY A 110 -10.84 -23.05 0.62
C GLY A 110 -11.74 -21.83 0.34
N ILE A 111 -11.36 -20.62 0.82
CA ILE A 111 -12.15 -19.42 0.61
C ILE A 111 -11.91 -18.86 -0.79
N ILE A 112 -10.66 -18.80 -1.23
CA ILE A 112 -10.27 -18.27 -2.54
C ILE A 112 -9.41 -19.26 -3.31
N SER A 113 -9.25 -19.02 -4.62
CA SER A 113 -8.16 -19.54 -5.44
C SER A 113 -7.20 -18.41 -5.81
N TYR A 114 -5.96 -18.73 -6.17
CA TYR A 114 -5.03 -17.73 -6.67
C TYR A 114 -4.05 -18.31 -7.67
N ASP A 115 -3.53 -17.42 -8.53
CA ASP A 115 -2.44 -17.68 -9.46
C ASP A 115 -1.36 -16.61 -9.30
N ALA A 116 -0.10 -16.95 -9.66
CA ALA A 116 1.04 -16.05 -9.58
C ALA A 116 1.56 -15.70 -10.98
N ALA A 117 1.43 -14.43 -11.37
CA ALA A 117 1.94 -13.90 -12.63
C ALA A 117 3.45 -13.74 -12.56
N LYS A 118 4.18 -14.24 -13.56
CA LYS A 118 5.64 -14.14 -13.62
C LYS A 118 6.07 -12.72 -14.03
N PHE A 119 7.07 -12.20 -13.35
CA PHE A 119 7.79 -11.00 -13.76
C PHE A 119 8.72 -11.31 -14.93
N SER A 120 8.79 -10.40 -15.88
CA SER A 120 9.82 -10.32 -16.91
C SER A 120 10.40 -8.90 -16.97
N TYR A 121 11.66 -8.75 -17.40
CA TYR A 121 12.22 -7.44 -17.72
C TYR A 121 11.61 -6.86 -19.01
N ASP A 122 10.96 -7.69 -19.83
CA ASP A 122 10.07 -7.23 -20.89
C ASP A 122 8.71 -6.86 -20.30
N LYS A 123 8.33 -5.60 -20.49
CA LYS A 123 7.08 -5.05 -19.95
C LYS A 123 5.86 -5.74 -20.54
N GLU A 124 5.83 -5.95 -21.84
CA GLU A 124 4.71 -6.57 -22.54
C GLU A 124 4.53 -8.03 -22.12
N GLU A 125 5.63 -8.76 -21.93
CA GLU A 125 5.59 -10.12 -21.40
C GLU A 125 5.02 -10.15 -19.97
N THR A 126 5.44 -9.21 -19.10
CA THR A 126 4.88 -9.10 -17.75
C THR A 126 3.35 -8.88 -17.79
N ILE A 127 2.87 -7.93 -18.61
CA ILE A 127 1.44 -7.63 -18.74
C ILE A 127 0.68 -8.86 -19.26
N ASN A 128 1.22 -9.54 -20.27
CA ASN A 128 0.62 -10.75 -20.85
C ASN A 128 0.54 -11.89 -19.85
N ASN A 129 1.53 -12.02 -18.93
CA ASN A 129 1.51 -13.00 -17.86
C ASN A 129 0.34 -12.74 -16.87
N PHE A 130 0.07 -11.49 -16.51
CA PHE A 130 -1.13 -11.14 -15.71
C PHE A 130 -2.40 -11.41 -16.50
N LYS A 131 -2.48 -10.95 -17.75
CA LYS A 131 -3.66 -11.09 -18.61
C LYS A 131 -4.08 -12.55 -18.80
N SER A 132 -3.13 -13.45 -18.99
CA SER A 132 -3.39 -14.89 -19.24
C SER A 132 -4.01 -15.61 -18.04
N LEU A 133 -3.92 -15.04 -16.83
CA LEU A 133 -4.44 -15.63 -15.59
C LEU A 133 -5.84 -15.11 -15.21
N ILE A 134 -6.38 -14.13 -15.96
CA ILE A 134 -7.71 -13.57 -15.68
C ILE A 134 -8.78 -14.64 -15.93
N LYS A 135 -9.66 -14.82 -14.95
CA LYS A 135 -10.82 -15.72 -14.97
C LYS A 135 -12.10 -14.92 -14.71
N ALA A 136 -13.25 -15.51 -15.04
CA ALA A 136 -14.56 -14.86 -14.83
C ALA A 136 -14.83 -14.47 -13.36
N ASN A 137 -14.22 -15.19 -12.41
CA ASN A 137 -14.32 -14.94 -10.97
C ASN A 137 -13.08 -14.23 -10.39
N THR A 138 -12.21 -13.64 -11.23
CA THR A 138 -11.07 -12.87 -10.74
C THR A 138 -11.56 -11.60 -10.03
N LYS A 139 -11.33 -11.56 -8.73
CA LYS A 139 -11.76 -10.46 -7.85
C LYS A 139 -10.74 -9.35 -7.76
N ALA A 140 -9.46 -9.70 -7.65
CA ALA A 140 -8.40 -8.70 -7.49
C ALA A 140 -7.07 -9.15 -8.09
N ILE A 141 -6.29 -8.14 -8.51
CA ILE A 141 -4.86 -8.27 -8.76
C ILE A 141 -4.14 -7.57 -7.61
N VAL A 142 -3.19 -8.26 -6.97
CA VAL A 142 -2.31 -7.68 -5.95
C VAL A 142 -0.88 -7.69 -6.48
N CYS A 143 -0.27 -6.53 -6.58
CA CYS A 143 1.06 -6.41 -7.18
C CYS A 143 1.94 -5.45 -6.38
N MET A 144 3.15 -5.88 -6.02
CA MET A 144 4.16 -4.95 -5.53
C MET A 144 4.60 -4.02 -6.66
N HIS A 145 4.78 -2.73 -6.34
CA HIS A 145 5.30 -1.79 -7.33
C HIS A 145 6.81 -1.98 -7.57
N ALA A 146 7.57 -2.20 -6.49
CA ALA A 146 9.01 -2.45 -6.58
C ALA A 146 9.45 -3.54 -5.60
N SER A 147 10.35 -4.41 -6.06
CA SER A 147 10.85 -5.53 -5.24
C SER A 147 11.97 -5.07 -4.30
N ASN A 148 11.83 -5.40 -3.02
CA ASN A 148 12.87 -5.18 -2.01
C ASN A 148 14.09 -6.12 -2.18
N VAL A 149 13.95 -7.22 -2.92
CA VAL A 149 14.99 -8.23 -3.11
C VAL A 149 15.71 -8.03 -4.45
N PHE A 150 14.94 -7.85 -5.53
CA PHE A 150 15.47 -7.81 -6.89
C PHE A 150 15.64 -6.40 -7.43
N GLY A 151 15.06 -5.38 -6.78
CA GLY A 151 15.12 -3.99 -7.24
C GLY A 151 14.38 -3.73 -8.57
N CYS A 152 13.65 -4.72 -9.08
CA CYS A 152 12.83 -4.55 -10.28
C CYS A 152 11.55 -3.77 -9.97
N VAL A 153 11.02 -3.09 -10.98
CA VAL A 153 9.80 -2.29 -10.91
C VAL A 153 8.76 -2.89 -11.84
N PHE A 154 7.56 -3.13 -11.32
CA PHE A 154 6.43 -3.61 -12.10
C PHE A 154 5.73 -2.46 -12.84
N PRO A 155 5.21 -2.68 -14.05
CA PRO A 155 4.49 -1.68 -14.83
C PRO A 155 3.05 -1.49 -14.27
N ILE A 156 2.93 -0.89 -13.08
CA ILE A 156 1.64 -0.79 -12.35
C ILE A 156 0.57 -0.03 -13.13
N LYS A 157 0.96 0.96 -13.95
CA LYS A 157 0.02 1.70 -14.79
C LYS A 157 -0.69 0.79 -15.79
N GLU A 158 0.06 -0.06 -16.47
CA GLU A 158 -0.49 -0.98 -17.47
C GLU A 158 -1.23 -2.14 -16.81
N ILE A 159 -0.75 -2.65 -15.68
CA ILE A 159 -1.45 -3.68 -14.90
C ILE A 159 -2.75 -3.10 -14.32
N GLY A 160 -2.75 -1.86 -13.82
CA GLY A 160 -3.94 -1.18 -13.33
C GLY A 160 -4.96 -0.96 -14.43
N LYS A 161 -4.51 -0.53 -15.63
CA LYS A 161 -5.39 -0.45 -16.80
C LYS A 161 -5.99 -1.82 -17.16
N LEU A 162 -5.18 -2.88 -17.15
CA LEU A 162 -5.66 -4.24 -17.40
C LEU A 162 -6.73 -4.65 -16.37
N ALA A 163 -6.51 -4.37 -15.09
CA ALA A 163 -7.46 -4.67 -14.01
C ALA A 163 -8.76 -3.88 -14.21
N HIS A 164 -8.67 -2.57 -14.42
CA HIS A 164 -9.81 -1.68 -14.63
C HIS A 164 -10.66 -2.11 -15.84
N ASP A 165 -10.03 -2.38 -16.98
CA ASP A 165 -10.72 -2.81 -18.21
C ASP A 165 -11.50 -4.13 -18.04
N ASN A 166 -11.17 -4.94 -17.01
CA ASN A 166 -11.82 -6.19 -16.67
C ASN A 166 -12.70 -6.13 -15.40
N GLY A 167 -12.90 -4.96 -14.80
CA GLY A 167 -13.67 -4.79 -13.56
C GLY A 167 -13.05 -5.47 -12.33
N ILE A 168 -11.72 -5.61 -12.31
CA ILE A 168 -10.94 -6.27 -11.28
C ILE A 168 -10.34 -5.22 -10.35
N ILE A 169 -10.41 -5.41 -9.04
CA ILE A 169 -9.81 -4.51 -8.05
C ILE A 169 -8.28 -4.60 -8.14
N PHE A 170 -7.60 -3.45 -8.24
CA PHE A 170 -6.16 -3.37 -8.25
C PHE A 170 -5.60 -2.89 -6.92
N ILE A 171 -4.85 -3.76 -6.22
CA ILE A 171 -4.17 -3.49 -4.94
C ILE A 171 -2.68 -3.39 -5.19
N VAL A 172 -2.08 -2.25 -4.80
CA VAL A 172 -0.65 -2.00 -4.96
C VAL A 172 0.05 -2.03 -3.59
N ASP A 173 1.05 -2.91 -3.45
CA ASP A 173 2.04 -2.82 -2.38
C ASP A 173 3.11 -1.81 -2.79
N ALA A 174 3.03 -0.62 -2.23
CA ALA A 174 3.97 0.48 -2.47
C ALA A 174 5.06 0.58 -1.39
N ALA A 175 5.36 -0.51 -0.68
CA ALA A 175 6.32 -0.50 0.43
C ALA A 175 7.72 0.00 0.05
N GLN A 176 8.16 -0.22 -1.18
CA GLN A 176 9.47 0.22 -1.66
C GLN A 176 9.41 1.46 -2.56
N SER A 177 8.23 1.81 -3.06
CA SER A 177 8.07 2.85 -4.07
C SER A 177 7.46 4.15 -3.57
N ALA A 178 6.60 4.11 -2.53
CA ALA A 178 5.99 5.31 -1.98
C ALA A 178 7.05 6.31 -1.49
N GLY A 179 6.99 7.55 -2.02
CA GLY A 179 7.97 8.59 -1.76
C GLY A 179 9.29 8.46 -2.53
N VAL A 180 9.42 7.47 -3.43
CA VAL A 180 10.61 7.22 -4.26
C VAL A 180 10.27 7.24 -5.74
N LEU A 181 9.19 6.57 -6.13
CA LEU A 181 8.67 6.55 -7.49
C LEU A 181 7.38 7.35 -7.55
N ASP A 182 7.08 7.87 -8.73
CA ASP A 182 5.83 8.57 -8.99
C ASP A 182 4.66 7.57 -9.00
N ILE A 183 3.64 7.83 -8.18
CA ILE A 183 2.43 7.03 -8.04
C ILE A 183 1.24 7.98 -8.03
N ASP A 184 0.32 7.80 -8.96
CA ASP A 184 -0.92 8.54 -9.04
C ASP A 184 -2.08 7.53 -9.21
N ALA A 185 -2.95 7.44 -8.22
CA ALA A 185 -3.99 6.41 -8.19
C ALA A 185 -4.97 6.54 -9.36
N GLY A 186 -5.33 7.76 -9.75
CA GLY A 186 -6.22 7.99 -10.89
C GLY A 186 -5.59 7.61 -12.22
N ARG A 187 -4.36 8.07 -12.45
CA ARG A 187 -3.61 7.77 -13.69
C ARG A 187 -3.28 6.28 -13.81
N ASP A 188 -2.93 5.65 -12.70
CA ASP A 188 -2.43 4.28 -12.65
C ASP A 188 -3.54 3.26 -12.37
N ASN A 189 -4.81 3.71 -12.26
CA ASN A 189 -6.00 2.90 -11.95
C ASN A 189 -5.82 2.03 -10.70
N ILE A 190 -5.33 2.62 -9.61
CA ILE A 190 -5.12 1.94 -8.34
C ILE A 190 -6.35 2.10 -7.46
N ASP A 191 -7.01 1.00 -7.12
CA ASP A 191 -8.16 1.02 -6.19
C ASP A 191 -7.72 1.05 -4.74
N ILE A 192 -6.65 0.32 -4.40
CA ILE A 192 -6.14 0.25 -3.02
C ILE A 192 -4.62 0.39 -3.02
N LEU A 193 -4.10 1.37 -2.30
CA LEU A 193 -2.67 1.58 -2.09
C LEU A 193 -2.29 1.27 -0.65
N CYS A 194 -1.29 0.38 -0.47
CA CYS A 194 -0.77 0.00 0.84
C CYS A 194 0.69 0.41 0.98
N THR A 195 1.04 1.14 2.06
CA THR A 195 2.41 1.60 2.26
C THR A 195 2.79 1.76 3.73
N PRO A 196 4.05 1.49 4.09
CA PRO A 196 4.60 1.84 5.40
C PRO A 196 5.07 3.30 5.39
N GLY A 197 5.03 3.95 6.53
CA GLY A 197 5.61 5.30 6.67
C GLY A 197 7.13 5.31 6.79
N HIS A 198 7.75 4.24 7.30
CA HIS A 198 9.14 4.25 7.76
C HIS A 198 10.21 4.00 6.70
N LYS A 199 9.83 3.82 5.44
CA LYS A 199 10.73 3.66 4.28
C LYS A 199 10.82 4.97 3.50
N GLY A 200 10.46 5.03 2.23
CA GLY A 200 10.59 6.22 1.39
C GLY A 200 9.88 7.48 1.89
N LEU A 201 8.88 7.35 2.76
CA LEU A 201 8.21 8.48 3.41
C LEU A 201 8.90 8.98 4.68
N TYR A 202 10.01 8.37 5.12
CA TYR A 202 10.87 8.77 6.24
C TYR A 202 10.22 8.82 7.63
N ALA A 203 8.97 8.39 7.80
CA ALA A 203 8.29 8.39 9.09
C ALA A 203 8.91 7.39 10.08
N PRO A 204 8.58 7.44 11.38
CA PRO A 204 8.97 6.42 12.34
C PRO A 204 8.42 5.03 11.99
N MET A 205 9.08 3.97 12.47
CA MET A 205 8.49 2.63 12.48
C MET A 205 7.20 2.64 13.32
N GLY A 206 6.27 1.73 13.01
CA GLY A 206 4.94 1.72 13.63
C GLY A 206 3.93 2.63 12.94
N SER A 207 4.26 3.11 11.73
CA SER A 207 3.38 3.97 10.91
C SER A 207 3.21 3.42 9.49
N GLY A 208 2.05 3.65 8.94
CA GLY A 208 1.67 3.32 7.57
C GLY A 208 0.24 3.76 7.29
N PHE A 209 -0.23 3.57 6.08
CA PHE A 209 -1.61 3.82 5.72
C PHE A 209 -2.10 2.87 4.62
N ILE A 210 -3.40 2.77 4.53
CA ILE A 210 -4.14 2.23 3.40
C ILE A 210 -4.96 3.38 2.80
N ALA A 211 -4.96 3.52 1.49
CA ALA A 211 -5.80 4.42 0.73
C ALA A 211 -6.72 3.59 -0.20
N VAL A 212 -8.02 3.98 -0.30
CA VAL A 212 -9.07 3.22 -1.00
C VAL A 212 -9.85 4.13 -1.95
#